data_70a8e5ab38b4c67bae6809f620ddda75
#
_entry.id   70a8e5ab38b4c67bae6809f620ddda75
#
_cell.length_a   1.000
_cell.length_b   1.000
_cell.length_c   1.000
_cell.angle_alpha   90.00
_cell.angle_beta   90.00
_cell.angle_gamma   90.00
#
_symmetry.space_group_name_H-M   'P 1'
#
loop_
_entity.id
_entity.type
_entity.pdbx_description
1 polymer ?
#
loop_
_entity_poly.entity_id
_entity_poly.type
_entity_poly.pdbx_seq_one_letter_code
_entity_poly.pdbx_strand_id
1 'polypeptide(L)'
;MRIDGIILGLALSAVLYCEPSRAQDSAPIEDIGALAAQIQKDVVAIRGLEFKKPVEAKRQTTAELREYLDQRVEPALPSKAELNYGKIVKKLGLYRGPEIQNAPELMKSVVMSQAAAYYDPRTSTFHVLEIDLPEPARSGLFAHELYHGLQDQYFDLEAYYEATTVDGIPEGDMQLARQAVVEGEAQYMMTLWMMQRMLGRVPPRALLEPAIRMQVAMDVNAMMELLENPQFAETLGPDMQASLAASKQIPPFIMDMLFGAYVKGMGFVFDVHAKGWSEVEKLYTEYPPVSTEQILHPEKWFAREMPLTIDFGRLESARELEKWDLLVYNSIGEFLWRTIFREHGLRDEAERLAAGWDGDRYAVFQHKEDGRLLLLLSTSWDTESDAIEFADGYSRLLKVKYENDPHPTRVERKGKQVFIVEGGDQSALSSLVKLVRKSKATRKKA
;
A
#
# COMPACT_ATOMS: atom_id res chain seq x y z
N MET A 1 -6.18 0.51 -8.59
CA MET A 1 -7.07 1.68 -8.72
C MET A 1 -6.30 2.88 -8.18
N ARG A 2 -6.03 3.87 -9.00
CA ARG A 2 -5.30 5.08 -8.61
C ARG A 2 -6.32 6.12 -8.14
N ILE A 3 -6.07 6.75 -7.01
CA ILE A 3 -6.51 8.12 -6.82
C ILE A 3 -5.37 8.94 -7.42
N ASP A 4 -5.54 9.29 -8.71
CA ASP A 4 -4.47 9.93 -9.47
C ASP A 4 -3.99 11.20 -8.77
N GLY A 5 -2.79 11.15 -8.21
CA GLY A 5 -2.03 12.30 -7.74
C GLY A 5 -2.42 12.87 -6.37
N ILE A 6 -3.16 12.15 -5.51
CA ILE A 6 -3.34 12.55 -4.10
C ILE A 6 -2.41 11.70 -3.25
N ILE A 7 -1.47 12.35 -2.61
CA ILE A 7 -0.59 11.75 -1.62
C ILE A 7 -1.20 12.10 -0.27
N LEU A 8 -1.67 11.08 0.44
CA LEU A 8 -2.43 11.24 1.67
C LEU A 8 -1.52 11.03 2.87
N GLY A 9 -1.41 12.05 3.69
CA GLY A 9 -0.91 11.85 5.05
C GLY A 9 -1.96 11.14 5.90
N LEU A 10 -1.62 9.97 6.41
CA LEU A 10 -2.43 9.29 7.42
C LEU A 10 -2.34 10.06 8.74
N ALA A 11 -3.41 10.75 9.10
CA ALA A 11 -3.54 11.38 10.42
C ALA A 11 -3.29 10.36 11.56
N LEU A 12 -3.65 9.11 11.35
CA LEU A 12 -3.41 7.99 12.27
C LEU A 12 -1.92 7.74 12.58
N SER A 13 -1.01 7.95 11.62
CA SER A 13 0.42 7.71 11.86
C SER A 13 1.07 8.81 12.71
N ALA A 14 0.56 10.03 12.64
CA ALA A 14 1.04 11.15 13.45
C ALA A 14 0.68 10.99 14.94
N VAL A 15 -0.42 10.30 15.24
CA VAL A 15 -0.92 10.09 16.61
C VAL A 15 -0.01 9.19 17.44
N LEU A 16 0.77 8.28 16.80
CA LEU A 16 1.72 7.40 17.51
C LEU A 16 2.83 8.15 18.27
N TYR A 17 3.01 9.44 18.01
CA TYR A 17 3.98 10.30 18.67
C TYR A 17 3.38 11.21 19.73
N CYS A 18 2.06 11.15 19.98
CA CYS A 18 1.44 11.89 21.06
C CYS A 18 1.72 11.20 22.40
N GLU A 19 2.59 11.81 23.24
CA GLU A 19 2.57 11.47 24.65
C GLU A 19 1.21 11.91 25.26
N PRO A 20 0.64 11.17 26.24
CA PRO A 20 -0.57 11.57 26.94
C PRO A 20 -0.25 12.76 27.87
N SER A 21 0.19 13.86 27.31
CA SER A 21 0.33 15.12 28.04
C SER A 21 -0.90 15.97 27.75
N ARG A 22 -1.56 16.42 28.82
CA ARG A 22 -2.74 17.33 28.90
C ARG A 22 -3.02 18.02 27.58
N ALA A 23 -4.25 17.86 27.07
CA ALA A 23 -4.80 18.69 26.00
C ALA A 23 -4.43 20.16 26.26
N GLN A 24 -3.35 20.62 25.62
CA GLN A 24 -3.12 22.03 25.46
C GLN A 24 -4.12 22.47 24.40
N ASP A 25 -4.89 23.52 24.73
CA ASP A 25 -5.86 24.12 23.84
C ASP A 25 -5.31 24.20 22.42
N SER A 26 -5.95 23.52 21.48
CA SER A 26 -5.64 23.60 20.06
C SER A 26 -6.11 24.98 19.56
N ALA A 27 -5.29 26.00 19.79
CA ALA A 27 -5.54 27.30 19.20
C ALA A 27 -5.54 27.15 17.66
N PRO A 28 -6.51 27.75 16.96
CA PRO A 28 -6.49 27.78 15.49
C PRO A 28 -5.14 28.31 15.01
N ILE A 29 -4.54 27.67 14.01
CA ILE A 29 -3.31 28.21 13.41
C ILE A 29 -3.71 29.51 12.71
N GLU A 30 -3.34 30.64 13.29
CA GLU A 30 -3.66 31.96 12.72
C GLU A 30 -2.98 32.15 11.35
N ASP A 31 -1.76 31.62 11.16
CA ASP A 31 -0.99 31.70 9.92
C ASP A 31 -0.37 30.34 9.52
N ILE A 32 -1.12 29.58 8.70
CA ILE A 32 -0.63 28.30 8.16
C ILE A 32 0.56 28.50 7.22
N GLY A 33 0.64 29.65 6.54
CA GLY A 33 1.74 29.96 5.61
C GLY A 33 3.06 30.14 6.36
N ALA A 34 3.05 30.88 7.48
CA ALA A 34 4.23 31.05 8.32
C ALA A 34 4.71 29.72 8.91
N LEU A 35 3.79 28.88 9.41
CA LEU A 35 4.13 27.55 9.93
C LEU A 35 4.70 26.66 8.83
N ALA A 36 4.07 26.61 7.67
CA ALA A 36 4.57 25.83 6.52
C ALA A 36 5.97 26.29 6.09
N ALA A 37 6.22 27.60 6.03
CA ALA A 37 7.52 28.15 5.70
C ALA A 37 8.61 27.79 6.73
N GLN A 38 8.25 27.74 8.02
CA GLN A 38 9.19 27.29 9.07
C GLN A 38 9.50 25.80 8.94
N ILE A 39 8.47 24.96 8.73
CA ILE A 39 8.64 23.51 8.57
C ILE A 39 9.50 23.22 7.33
N GLN A 40 9.28 23.91 6.20
CA GLN A 40 10.13 23.76 5.01
C GLN A 40 11.61 24.01 5.31
N LYS A 41 11.94 25.05 6.10
CA LYS A 41 13.32 25.31 6.53
C LYS A 41 13.90 24.18 7.39
N ASP A 42 13.11 23.67 8.32
CA ASP A 42 13.53 22.57 9.19
C ASP A 42 13.78 21.30 8.37
N VAL A 43 12.90 20.99 7.41
CA VAL A 43 13.03 19.85 6.48
C VAL A 43 14.30 19.97 5.64
N VAL A 44 14.59 21.16 5.10
CA VAL A 44 15.84 21.45 4.37
C VAL A 44 17.06 21.16 5.27
N ALA A 45 17.04 21.61 6.51
CA ALA A 45 18.16 21.40 7.45
C ALA A 45 18.39 19.91 7.76
N ILE A 46 17.34 19.07 7.77
CA ILE A 46 17.44 17.62 8.00
C ILE A 46 17.88 16.88 6.74
N ARG A 47 17.24 17.20 5.60
CA ARG A 47 17.39 16.47 4.35
C ARG A 47 18.61 16.87 3.53
N GLY A 48 19.01 18.13 3.64
CA GLY A 48 20.10 18.71 2.86
C GLY A 48 19.74 19.02 1.40
N LEU A 49 18.44 19.05 1.07
CA LEU A 49 17.93 19.48 -0.24
C LEU A 49 17.10 20.75 -0.07
N GLU A 50 17.36 21.76 -0.93
CA GLU A 50 16.59 23.00 -0.95
C GLU A 50 15.29 22.85 -1.77
N PHE A 51 14.20 23.46 -1.32
CA PHE A 51 13.02 23.57 -2.18
C PHE A 51 13.35 24.45 -3.40
N LYS A 52 13.12 23.94 -4.61
CA LYS A 52 13.30 24.70 -5.86
C LYS A 52 12.33 25.87 -5.94
N LYS A 53 11.16 25.71 -5.32
CA LYS A 53 10.13 26.74 -5.11
C LYS A 53 9.42 26.47 -3.78
N PRO A 54 9.01 27.51 -3.03
CA PRO A 54 8.21 27.29 -1.83
C PRO A 54 6.91 26.52 -2.14
N VAL A 55 6.52 25.61 -1.27
CA VAL A 55 5.20 24.96 -1.33
C VAL A 55 4.19 25.86 -0.65
N GLU A 56 3.18 26.29 -1.42
CA GLU A 56 2.10 27.13 -0.89
C GLU A 56 1.14 26.30 -0.05
N ALA A 57 0.77 26.80 1.13
CA ALA A 57 -0.20 26.18 2.00
C ALA A 57 -1.59 26.86 1.87
N LYS A 58 -2.64 26.08 1.66
CA LYS A 58 -4.03 26.55 1.53
C LYS A 58 -4.96 25.81 2.49
N ARG A 59 -5.89 26.53 3.09
CA ARG A 59 -7.00 25.92 3.81
C ARG A 59 -8.00 25.36 2.81
N GLN A 60 -8.60 24.25 3.19
CA GLN A 60 -9.65 23.61 2.41
C GLN A 60 -10.71 23.02 3.35
N THR A 61 -11.97 23.19 3.01
CA THR A 61 -13.07 22.55 3.72
C THR A 61 -13.24 21.10 3.26
N THR A 62 -13.86 20.28 4.09
CA THR A 62 -14.23 18.90 3.74
C THR A 62 -15.16 18.84 2.51
N ALA A 63 -16.02 19.86 2.31
CA ALA A 63 -16.90 19.95 1.14
C ALA A 63 -16.08 20.19 -0.15
N GLU A 64 -15.11 21.09 -0.12
CA GLU A 64 -14.22 21.37 -1.26
C GLU A 64 -13.34 20.15 -1.58
N LEU A 65 -12.86 19.40 -0.57
CA LEU A 65 -12.16 18.15 -0.81
C LEU A 65 -13.07 17.13 -1.51
N ARG A 66 -14.33 17.00 -1.07
CA ARG A 66 -15.27 16.09 -1.72
C ARG A 66 -15.51 16.47 -3.17
N GLU A 67 -15.73 17.73 -3.47
CA GLU A 67 -15.89 18.24 -4.84
C GLU A 67 -14.63 17.96 -5.70
N TYR A 68 -13.45 18.20 -5.13
CA TYR A 68 -12.19 17.89 -5.77
C TYR A 68 -12.06 16.39 -6.10
N LEU A 69 -12.44 15.51 -5.17
CA LEU A 69 -12.43 14.06 -5.39
C LEU A 69 -13.46 13.63 -6.43
N ASP A 70 -14.65 14.23 -6.43
CA ASP A 70 -15.70 13.94 -7.42
C ASP A 70 -15.23 14.26 -8.84
N GLN A 71 -14.50 15.34 -9.02
CA GLN A 71 -13.88 15.71 -10.33
C GLN A 71 -12.74 14.76 -10.75
N ARG A 72 -12.11 14.04 -9.80
CA ARG A 72 -10.90 13.24 -10.03
C ARG A 72 -11.16 11.73 -10.12
N VAL A 73 -12.11 11.24 -9.35
CA VAL A 73 -12.37 9.79 -9.21
C VAL A 73 -13.33 9.25 -10.28
N GLU A 74 -13.95 10.11 -11.08
CA GLU A 74 -14.76 9.68 -12.23
C GLU A 74 -13.91 9.65 -13.51
N PRO A 75 -13.32 8.50 -13.89
CA PRO A 75 -12.76 8.32 -15.21
C PRO A 75 -13.89 8.39 -16.25
N ALA A 76 -13.61 8.93 -17.42
CA ALA A 76 -14.59 9.05 -18.50
C ALA A 76 -15.24 7.70 -18.89
N LEU A 77 -14.52 6.58 -18.69
CA LEU A 77 -15.01 5.19 -18.84
C LEU A 77 -14.19 4.27 -17.91
N PRO A 78 -14.82 3.68 -16.87
CA PRO A 78 -14.12 2.78 -15.97
C PRO A 78 -13.68 1.49 -16.71
N SER A 79 -12.49 1.01 -16.38
CA SER A 79 -11.99 -0.27 -16.88
C SER A 79 -12.86 -1.46 -16.39
N LYS A 80 -12.79 -2.60 -17.08
CA LYS A 80 -13.47 -3.85 -16.62
C LYS A 80 -13.02 -4.23 -15.20
N ALA A 81 -11.77 -3.99 -14.84
CA ALA A 81 -11.25 -4.27 -13.51
C ALA A 81 -11.91 -3.37 -12.45
N GLU A 82 -12.06 -2.09 -12.72
CA GLU A 82 -12.71 -1.14 -11.81
C GLU A 82 -14.19 -1.46 -11.61
N LEU A 83 -14.92 -1.75 -12.69
CA LEU A 83 -16.32 -2.16 -12.62
C LEU A 83 -16.55 -3.47 -11.83
N ASN A 84 -15.55 -4.33 -11.75
CA ASN A 84 -15.61 -5.62 -11.08
C ASN A 84 -14.70 -5.70 -9.85
N TYR A 85 -14.23 -4.57 -9.34
CA TYR A 85 -13.26 -4.52 -8.25
C TYR A 85 -13.67 -5.36 -7.03
N GLY A 86 -14.91 -5.18 -6.54
CA GLY A 86 -15.42 -5.94 -5.40
C GLY A 86 -15.40 -7.45 -5.61
N LYS A 87 -15.75 -7.90 -6.82
CA LYS A 87 -15.69 -9.33 -7.19
C LYS A 87 -14.25 -9.83 -7.25
N ILE A 88 -13.33 -9.03 -7.80
CA ILE A 88 -11.92 -9.38 -7.96
C ILE A 88 -11.25 -9.53 -6.59
N VAL A 89 -11.41 -8.57 -5.67
CA VAL A 89 -10.78 -8.63 -4.34
C VAL A 89 -11.31 -9.81 -3.51
N LYS A 90 -12.60 -10.13 -3.62
CA LYS A 90 -13.17 -11.35 -3.02
C LYS A 90 -12.62 -12.63 -3.66
N LYS A 91 -12.49 -12.65 -4.99
CA LYS A 91 -11.94 -13.81 -5.72
C LYS A 91 -10.48 -14.06 -5.41
N LEU A 92 -9.71 -13.01 -5.18
CA LEU A 92 -8.32 -13.10 -4.71
C LEU A 92 -8.20 -13.52 -3.23
N GLY A 93 -9.27 -13.35 -2.44
CA GLY A 93 -9.25 -13.63 -1.01
C GLY A 93 -8.74 -12.47 -0.16
N LEU A 94 -8.65 -11.27 -0.71
CA LEU A 94 -8.26 -10.06 0.03
C LEU A 94 -9.34 -9.60 1.02
N TYR A 95 -10.61 -9.97 0.79
CA TYR A 95 -11.73 -9.51 1.60
C TYR A 95 -12.83 -10.55 1.69
N ARG A 96 -13.26 -10.91 2.88
CA ARG A 96 -14.35 -11.87 3.17
C ARG A 96 -15.70 -11.20 3.48
N GLY A 97 -15.71 -9.90 3.68
CA GLY A 97 -16.94 -9.14 3.95
C GLY A 97 -17.89 -9.04 2.77
N PRO A 98 -18.94 -8.21 2.87
CA PRO A 98 -19.88 -7.94 1.76
C PRO A 98 -19.16 -7.48 0.50
N GLU A 99 -19.71 -7.81 -0.68
CA GLU A 99 -19.11 -7.37 -1.94
C GLU A 99 -19.11 -5.84 -2.04
N ILE A 100 -17.97 -5.27 -2.40
CA ILE A 100 -17.81 -3.83 -2.63
C ILE A 100 -18.52 -3.49 -3.96
N GLN A 101 -19.65 -2.78 -3.85
CA GLN A 101 -20.48 -2.46 -5.03
C GLN A 101 -19.98 -1.24 -5.81
N ASN A 102 -19.37 -0.28 -5.11
CA ASN A 102 -18.88 0.96 -5.69
C ASN A 102 -17.46 1.25 -5.21
N ALA A 103 -16.48 0.81 -5.97
CA ALA A 103 -15.08 1.01 -5.64
C ALA A 103 -14.66 2.49 -5.66
N PRO A 104 -15.06 3.33 -6.62
CA PRO A 104 -14.80 4.77 -6.57
C PRO A 104 -15.30 5.42 -5.28
N GLU A 105 -16.54 5.17 -4.87
CA GLU A 105 -17.09 5.76 -3.65
C GLU A 105 -16.39 5.25 -2.38
N LEU A 106 -16.04 3.95 -2.35
CA LEU A 106 -15.21 3.41 -1.27
C LEU A 106 -13.88 4.17 -1.15
N MET A 107 -13.20 4.42 -2.26
CA MET A 107 -11.92 5.13 -2.25
C MET A 107 -12.10 6.60 -1.85
N LYS A 108 -13.17 7.28 -2.28
CA LYS A 108 -13.50 8.61 -1.77
C LYS A 108 -13.68 8.57 -0.24
N SER A 109 -14.42 7.57 0.26
CA SER A 109 -14.63 7.39 1.71
C SER A 109 -13.32 7.16 2.46
N VAL A 110 -12.39 6.37 1.88
CA VAL A 110 -11.05 6.16 2.45
C VAL A 110 -10.32 7.49 2.56
N VAL A 111 -10.22 8.25 1.46
CA VAL A 111 -9.58 9.57 1.47
C VAL A 111 -10.22 10.49 2.50
N MET A 112 -11.55 10.63 2.46
CA MET A 112 -12.30 11.52 3.36
C MET A 112 -12.10 11.17 4.83
N SER A 113 -11.94 9.89 5.17
CA SER A 113 -11.73 9.44 6.54
C SER A 113 -10.30 9.60 7.05
N GLN A 114 -9.33 9.69 6.15
CA GLN A 114 -7.91 9.72 6.50
C GLN A 114 -7.25 11.09 6.28
N ALA A 115 -7.82 11.92 5.40
CA ALA A 115 -7.23 13.21 5.07
C ALA A 115 -7.48 14.22 6.18
N ALA A 116 -6.40 14.70 6.79
CA ALA A 116 -6.39 15.92 7.61
C ALA A 116 -5.58 17.03 6.92
N ALA A 117 -4.68 16.64 6.04
CA ALA A 117 -3.93 17.47 5.11
C ALA A 117 -3.48 16.59 3.93
N TYR A 118 -3.07 17.19 2.82
CA TYR A 118 -2.47 16.48 1.70
C TYR A 118 -1.70 17.42 0.77
N TYR A 119 -0.67 16.88 0.11
CA TYR A 119 0.01 17.55 -0.99
C TYR A 119 -0.59 17.12 -2.33
N ASP A 120 -0.90 18.10 -3.19
CA ASP A 120 -1.34 17.87 -4.57
C ASP A 120 -0.18 18.16 -5.55
N PRO A 121 0.45 17.13 -6.15
CA PRO A 121 1.58 17.32 -7.06
C PRO A 121 1.21 18.14 -8.31
N ARG A 122 -0.03 18.04 -8.79
CA ARG A 122 -0.46 18.76 -10.02
C ARG A 122 -0.53 20.28 -9.84
N THR A 123 -0.93 20.72 -8.66
CA THR A 123 -0.98 22.14 -8.32
C THR A 123 0.24 22.60 -7.55
N SER A 124 1.09 21.65 -7.11
CA SER A 124 2.21 21.87 -6.19
C SER A 124 1.78 22.61 -4.92
N THR A 125 0.60 22.27 -4.38
CA THR A 125 -0.02 22.96 -3.26
C THR A 125 -0.24 21.99 -2.10
N PHE A 126 0.07 22.45 -0.90
CA PHE A 126 -0.24 21.77 0.35
C PHE A 126 -1.61 22.23 0.87
N HIS A 127 -2.57 21.31 0.95
CA HIS A 127 -3.92 21.57 1.44
C HIS A 127 -4.06 21.12 2.89
N VAL A 128 -4.60 22.01 3.73
CA VAL A 128 -4.87 21.77 5.14
C VAL A 128 -6.37 21.76 5.35
N LEU A 129 -6.91 20.63 5.80
CA LEU A 129 -8.33 20.54 6.12
C LEU A 129 -8.62 21.19 7.48
N GLU A 130 -9.85 21.71 7.62
CA GLU A 130 -10.34 22.27 8.86
C GLU A 130 -10.74 21.17 9.85
N ILE A 131 -9.73 20.44 10.34
CA ILE A 131 -9.87 19.35 11.30
C ILE A 131 -9.07 19.69 12.55
N ASP A 132 -9.64 19.45 13.72
CA ASP A 132 -8.97 19.69 15.00
C ASP A 132 -8.00 18.52 15.31
N LEU A 133 -6.72 18.77 15.03
CA LEU A 133 -5.64 17.86 15.41
C LEU A 133 -4.82 18.47 16.54
N PRO A 134 -4.54 17.71 17.61
CA PRO A 134 -3.69 18.18 18.68
C PRO A 134 -2.24 18.36 18.21
N GLU A 135 -1.52 19.34 18.82
CA GLU A 135 -0.09 19.39 18.73
C GLU A 135 0.53 18.26 19.61
N PRO A 136 1.63 17.60 19.21
CA PRO A 136 2.48 17.88 18.03
C PRO A 136 2.05 17.12 16.76
N ALA A 137 0.96 16.34 16.77
CA ALA A 137 0.52 15.52 15.65
C ALA A 137 0.26 16.35 14.38
N ARG A 138 -0.41 17.50 14.57
CA ARG A 138 -0.72 18.43 13.47
C ARG A 138 0.53 18.93 12.75
N SER A 139 1.52 19.43 13.50
CA SER A 139 2.76 19.94 12.91
C SER A 139 3.61 18.81 12.31
N GLY A 140 3.55 17.60 12.89
CA GLY A 140 4.18 16.41 12.32
C GLY A 140 3.59 16.06 10.97
N LEU A 141 2.26 16.02 10.86
CA LEU A 141 1.56 15.79 9.59
C LEU A 141 1.94 16.84 8.53
N PHE A 142 2.05 18.11 8.93
CA PHE A 142 2.50 19.16 8.00
C PHE A 142 3.93 18.91 7.51
N ALA A 143 4.83 18.42 8.36
CA ALA A 143 6.17 18.07 7.94
C ALA A 143 6.17 16.90 6.93
N HIS A 144 5.29 15.92 7.11
CA HIS A 144 5.09 14.82 6.17
C HIS A 144 4.63 15.34 4.79
N GLU A 145 3.55 16.12 4.77
CA GLU A 145 2.96 16.60 3.52
C GLU A 145 3.85 17.60 2.75
N LEU A 146 4.50 18.51 3.48
CA LEU A 146 5.45 19.43 2.87
C LEU A 146 6.68 18.71 2.32
N TYR A 147 7.04 17.55 2.92
CA TYR A 147 8.10 16.72 2.40
C TYR A 147 7.74 16.11 1.03
N HIS A 148 6.49 15.70 0.81
CA HIS A 148 6.04 15.30 -0.51
C HIS A 148 6.24 16.40 -1.56
N GLY A 149 6.06 17.66 -1.18
CA GLY A 149 6.38 18.79 -2.06
C GLY A 149 7.87 18.87 -2.42
N LEU A 150 8.77 18.49 -1.50
CA LEU A 150 10.21 18.39 -1.79
C LEU A 150 10.51 17.18 -2.70
N GLN A 151 9.96 16.01 -2.39
CA GLN A 151 10.11 14.80 -3.21
C GLN A 151 9.64 15.07 -4.65
N ASP A 152 8.46 15.67 -4.84
CA ASP A 152 7.88 15.95 -6.14
C ASP A 152 8.77 16.89 -6.98
N GLN A 153 9.32 17.93 -6.36
CA GLN A 153 10.22 18.88 -7.04
C GLN A 153 11.51 18.24 -7.56
N TYR A 154 11.96 17.14 -6.97
CA TYR A 154 13.20 16.46 -7.36
C TYR A 154 12.96 15.21 -8.21
N PHE A 155 11.85 14.49 -7.99
CA PHE A 155 11.67 13.15 -8.50
C PHE A 155 10.43 12.97 -9.36
N ASP A 156 9.62 14.01 -9.57
CA ASP A 156 8.38 13.94 -10.38
C ASP A 156 7.52 12.73 -9.95
N LEU A 157 6.78 12.89 -8.85
CA LEU A 157 6.06 11.78 -8.23
C LEU A 157 4.98 11.20 -9.15
N GLU A 158 4.38 12.01 -10.04
CA GLU A 158 3.40 11.50 -11.01
C GLU A 158 4.08 10.53 -11.98
N ALA A 159 5.20 10.92 -12.59
CA ALA A 159 5.98 10.07 -13.48
C ALA A 159 6.54 8.83 -12.74
N TYR A 160 6.97 8.99 -11.49
CA TYR A 160 7.46 7.89 -10.67
C TYR A 160 6.40 6.81 -10.44
N TYR A 161 5.16 7.19 -10.16
CA TYR A 161 4.05 6.26 -10.01
C TYR A 161 3.58 5.66 -11.34
N GLU A 162 3.66 6.40 -12.45
CA GLU A 162 3.26 5.90 -13.77
C GLU A 162 4.20 4.83 -14.30
N ALA A 163 5.47 4.88 -13.94
CA ALA A 163 6.50 3.92 -14.35
C ALA A 163 6.37 2.54 -13.69
N THR A 164 5.14 2.03 -13.50
CA THR A 164 4.84 0.74 -12.85
C THR A 164 4.24 -0.29 -13.78
N THR A 165 4.63 -0.23 -15.05
CA THR A 165 4.25 -1.25 -16.06
C THR A 165 5.47 -2.01 -16.53
N VAL A 166 5.31 -3.32 -16.75
CA VAL A 166 6.34 -4.19 -17.33
C VAL A 166 5.78 -4.80 -18.62
N ASP A 167 6.43 -4.50 -19.75
CA ASP A 167 5.98 -4.92 -21.09
C ASP A 167 4.52 -4.52 -21.39
N GLY A 168 4.09 -3.36 -20.89
CA GLY A 168 2.73 -2.84 -21.05
C GLY A 168 1.68 -3.44 -20.09
N ILE A 169 2.09 -4.29 -19.16
CA ILE A 169 1.23 -4.92 -18.15
C ILE A 169 1.40 -4.15 -16.83
N PRO A 170 0.30 -3.67 -16.21
CA PRO A 170 0.36 -3.08 -14.89
C PRO A 170 0.90 -4.08 -13.85
N GLU A 171 1.78 -3.62 -12.97
CA GLU A 171 2.36 -4.39 -11.88
C GLU A 171 1.93 -3.81 -10.54
N GLY A 172 0.87 -4.37 -9.95
CA GLY A 172 0.29 -3.88 -8.70
C GLY A 172 1.26 -3.94 -7.52
N ASP A 173 2.08 -4.98 -7.44
CA ASP A 173 3.11 -5.12 -6.42
C ASP A 173 4.18 -4.03 -6.54
N MET A 174 4.67 -3.75 -7.76
CA MET A 174 5.60 -2.65 -8.00
C MET A 174 4.99 -1.28 -7.63
N GLN A 175 3.70 -1.09 -7.93
CA GLN A 175 3.00 0.14 -7.56
C GLN A 175 2.97 0.33 -6.05
N LEU A 176 2.66 -0.72 -5.29
CA LEU A 176 2.67 -0.68 -3.82
C LEU A 176 4.08 -0.47 -3.26
N ALA A 177 5.10 -1.07 -3.88
CA ALA A 177 6.50 -0.85 -3.50
C ALA A 177 6.93 0.61 -3.71
N ARG A 178 6.54 1.24 -4.84
CA ARG A 178 6.80 2.66 -5.11
C ARG A 178 6.08 3.56 -4.11
N GLN A 179 4.82 3.26 -3.79
CA GLN A 179 4.08 3.96 -2.75
C GLN A 179 4.80 3.85 -1.40
N ALA A 180 5.28 2.67 -1.04
CA ALA A 180 6.01 2.46 0.22
C ALA A 180 7.32 3.29 0.29
N VAL A 181 8.00 3.56 -0.83
CA VAL A 181 9.15 4.46 -0.86
C VAL A 181 8.74 5.90 -0.55
N VAL A 182 7.75 6.42 -1.28
CA VAL A 182 7.32 7.83 -1.16
C VAL A 182 6.78 8.12 0.23
N GLU A 183 5.80 7.30 0.67
CA GLU A 183 5.17 7.47 1.99
C GLU A 183 6.13 7.14 3.13
N GLY A 184 6.96 6.12 2.95
CA GLY A 184 7.94 5.72 3.95
C GLY A 184 9.03 6.75 4.18
N GLU A 185 9.51 7.43 3.14
CA GLU A 185 10.48 8.51 3.28
C GLU A 185 9.86 9.74 3.96
N ALA A 186 8.62 10.11 3.60
CA ALA A 186 7.92 11.20 4.24
C ALA A 186 7.61 10.90 5.72
N GLN A 187 7.22 9.65 6.03
CA GLN A 187 7.03 9.19 7.42
C GLN A 187 8.34 9.22 8.21
N TYR A 188 9.44 8.81 7.60
CA TYR A 188 10.77 8.90 8.21
C TYR A 188 11.17 10.35 8.45
N MET A 189 10.95 11.24 7.48
CA MET A 189 11.22 12.68 7.64
C MET A 189 10.38 13.28 8.77
N MET A 190 9.10 12.98 8.84
CA MET A 190 8.23 13.40 9.94
C MET A 190 8.82 12.95 11.30
N THR A 191 9.26 11.70 11.39
CA THR A 191 9.89 11.17 12.60
C THR A 191 11.14 11.96 12.99
N LEU A 192 12.05 12.22 12.04
CA LEU A 192 13.26 12.99 12.27
C LEU A 192 12.94 14.42 12.70
N TRP A 193 11.98 15.06 12.04
CA TRP A 193 11.54 16.42 12.36
C TRP A 193 10.93 16.52 13.76
N MET A 194 10.05 15.59 14.14
CA MET A 194 9.46 15.56 15.48
C MET A 194 10.53 15.35 16.56
N MET A 195 11.45 14.42 16.35
CA MET A 195 12.57 14.20 17.27
C MET A 195 13.49 15.42 17.40
N GLN A 196 13.76 16.11 16.29
CA GLN A 196 14.51 17.36 16.32
C GLN A 196 13.81 18.43 17.17
N ARG A 197 12.48 18.56 17.04
CA ARG A 197 11.73 19.53 17.85
C ARG A 197 11.72 19.18 19.35
N MET A 198 11.56 17.90 19.67
CA MET A 198 11.53 17.42 21.06
C MET A 198 12.90 17.52 21.75
N LEU A 199 13.99 17.20 21.03
CA LEU A 199 15.33 17.04 21.58
C LEU A 199 16.29 18.17 21.22
N GLY A 200 15.86 19.15 20.41
CA GLY A 200 16.68 20.23 19.87
C GLY A 200 17.69 19.80 18.80
N ARG A 201 17.69 18.52 18.43
CA ARG A 201 18.56 17.96 17.38
C ARG A 201 17.99 16.64 16.87
N VAL A 202 18.35 16.25 15.65
CA VAL A 202 18.13 14.88 15.17
C VAL A 202 19.02 13.93 15.97
N PRO A 203 18.46 12.91 16.64
CA PRO A 203 19.25 11.96 17.41
C PRO A 203 20.07 11.05 16.48
N PRO A 204 21.21 10.51 16.96
CA PRO A 204 21.95 9.50 16.23
C PRO A 204 21.07 8.28 15.89
N ARG A 205 21.35 7.64 14.74
CA ARG A 205 20.62 6.46 14.25
C ARG A 205 20.37 5.39 15.32
N ALA A 206 21.38 5.06 16.12
CA ALA A 206 21.28 4.06 17.17
C ALA A 206 20.21 4.34 18.25
N LEU A 207 19.85 5.61 18.45
CA LEU A 207 18.78 6.01 19.37
C LEU A 207 17.40 5.98 18.69
N LEU A 208 17.34 6.15 17.37
CA LEU A 208 16.10 6.06 16.58
C LEU A 208 15.69 4.62 16.32
N GLU A 209 16.64 3.73 16.13
CA GLU A 209 16.41 2.37 15.66
C GLU A 209 15.39 1.59 16.50
N PRO A 210 15.45 1.55 17.84
CA PRO A 210 14.45 0.81 18.63
C PRO A 210 13.02 1.29 18.41
N ALA A 211 12.81 2.61 18.33
CA ALA A 211 11.49 3.19 18.11
C ALA A 211 10.96 2.89 16.70
N ILE A 212 11.82 2.99 15.68
CA ILE A 212 11.45 2.67 14.30
C ILE A 212 11.14 1.17 14.16
N ARG A 213 11.98 0.29 14.72
CA ARG A 213 11.74 -1.17 14.68
C ARG A 213 10.45 -1.56 15.38
N MET A 214 10.13 -0.92 16.51
CA MET A 214 8.86 -1.13 17.20
C MET A 214 7.67 -0.76 16.30
N GLN A 215 7.70 0.38 15.62
CA GLN A 215 6.64 0.79 14.69
C GLN A 215 6.55 -0.16 13.49
N VAL A 216 7.67 -0.55 12.91
CA VAL A 216 7.73 -1.50 11.79
C VAL A 216 7.16 -2.87 12.16
N ALA A 217 7.32 -3.30 13.41
CA ALA A 217 6.74 -4.55 13.91
C ALA A 217 5.22 -4.48 14.14
N MET A 218 4.66 -3.27 14.23
CA MET A 218 3.23 -3.08 14.44
C MET A 218 2.46 -3.39 13.16
N ASP A 219 1.34 -4.11 13.29
CA ASP A 219 0.37 -4.26 12.20
C ASP A 219 -0.82 -3.32 12.41
N VAL A 220 -1.69 -3.21 11.41
CA VAL A 220 -2.83 -2.28 11.46
C VAL A 220 -3.79 -2.61 12.60
N ASN A 221 -3.95 -3.89 12.98
CA ASN A 221 -4.85 -4.25 14.08
C ASN A 221 -4.27 -3.87 15.43
N ALA A 222 -2.97 -4.09 15.65
CA ALA A 222 -2.28 -3.64 16.86
C ALA A 222 -2.35 -2.11 17.00
N MET A 223 -2.24 -1.38 15.89
CA MET A 223 -2.44 0.06 15.87
C MET A 223 -3.88 0.44 16.23
N MET A 224 -4.88 -0.21 15.62
CA MET A 224 -6.29 0.06 15.92
C MET A 224 -6.63 -0.25 17.38
N GLU A 225 -6.14 -1.35 17.94
CA GLU A 225 -6.29 -1.70 19.36
C GLU A 225 -5.68 -0.63 20.28
N LEU A 226 -4.51 -0.09 19.92
CA LEU A 226 -3.87 0.99 20.67
C LEU A 226 -4.75 2.27 20.65
N LEU A 227 -5.25 2.66 19.47
CA LEU A 227 -6.09 3.84 19.29
C LEU A 227 -7.47 3.72 19.99
N GLU A 228 -7.97 2.49 20.15
CA GLU A 228 -9.23 2.18 20.84
C GLU A 228 -9.06 2.07 22.37
N ASN A 229 -7.83 2.02 22.86
CA ASN A 229 -7.59 2.00 24.29
C ASN A 229 -8.21 3.27 24.95
N PRO A 230 -9.09 3.15 25.95
CA PRO A 230 -9.80 4.29 26.53
C PRO A 230 -8.87 5.43 27.00
N GLN A 231 -7.74 5.08 27.60
CA GLN A 231 -6.76 6.05 28.08
C GLN A 231 -6.12 6.84 26.92
N PHE A 232 -5.97 6.21 25.77
CA PHE A 232 -5.43 6.86 24.56
C PHE A 232 -6.54 7.60 23.81
N ALA A 233 -7.71 6.98 23.65
CA ALA A 233 -8.86 7.56 22.96
C ALA A 233 -9.32 8.89 23.59
N GLU A 234 -9.23 9.05 24.92
CA GLU A 234 -9.54 10.30 25.63
C GLU A 234 -8.58 11.45 25.24
N THR A 235 -7.39 11.14 24.74
CA THR A 235 -6.41 12.15 24.28
C THR A 235 -6.67 12.60 22.83
N LEU A 236 -7.51 11.85 22.08
CA LEU A 236 -7.89 12.18 20.72
C LEU A 236 -9.04 13.19 20.74
N GLY A 237 -8.91 14.26 19.97
CA GLY A 237 -10.01 15.21 19.75
C GLY A 237 -11.23 14.57 19.05
N PRO A 238 -12.41 15.22 19.08
CA PRO A 238 -13.63 14.68 18.49
C PRO A 238 -13.51 14.30 17.02
N ASP A 239 -12.79 15.07 16.22
CA ASP A 239 -12.59 14.82 14.80
C ASP A 239 -11.75 13.56 14.55
N MET A 240 -10.71 13.35 15.36
CA MET A 240 -9.90 12.13 15.28
C MET A 240 -10.71 10.88 15.71
N GLN A 241 -11.54 10.99 16.74
CA GLN A 241 -12.45 9.92 17.14
C GLN A 241 -13.45 9.58 16.03
N ALA A 242 -13.99 10.60 15.36
CA ALA A 242 -14.87 10.42 14.21
C ALA A 242 -14.16 9.76 13.02
N SER A 243 -12.93 10.18 12.73
CA SER A 243 -12.07 9.56 11.71
C SER A 243 -11.77 8.08 12.02
N LEU A 244 -11.45 7.77 13.27
CA LEU A 244 -11.23 6.38 13.72
C LEU A 244 -12.51 5.53 13.57
N ALA A 245 -13.67 6.07 13.92
CA ALA A 245 -14.95 5.39 13.75
C ALA A 245 -15.27 5.15 12.27
N ALA A 246 -14.98 6.11 11.39
CA ALA A 246 -15.15 5.98 9.95
C ALA A 246 -14.19 4.92 9.36
N SER A 247 -12.95 4.85 9.85
CA SER A 247 -11.94 3.85 9.42
C SER A 247 -12.40 2.40 9.62
N LYS A 248 -13.25 2.14 10.62
CA LYS A 248 -13.83 0.80 10.87
C LYS A 248 -14.75 0.32 9.75
N GLN A 249 -15.24 1.22 8.91
CA GLN A 249 -16.07 0.88 7.74
C GLN A 249 -15.23 0.54 6.50
N ILE A 250 -13.92 0.81 6.54
CA ILE A 250 -13.00 0.51 5.44
C ILE A 250 -12.64 -0.97 5.51
N PRO A 251 -12.66 -1.70 4.37
CA PRO A 251 -12.20 -3.08 4.33
C PRO A 251 -10.76 -3.22 4.88
N PRO A 252 -10.50 -4.19 5.79
CA PRO A 252 -9.21 -4.30 6.49
C PRO A 252 -7.99 -4.35 5.56
N PHE A 253 -8.10 -5.00 4.40
CA PHE A 253 -6.98 -5.08 3.45
C PHE A 253 -6.56 -3.71 2.89
N ILE A 254 -7.49 -2.76 2.76
CA ILE A 254 -7.18 -1.39 2.32
C ILE A 254 -6.38 -0.68 3.41
N MET A 255 -6.79 -0.84 4.67
CA MET A 255 -6.05 -0.29 5.80
C MET A 255 -4.66 -0.93 5.93
N ASP A 256 -4.55 -2.25 5.72
CA ASP A 256 -3.25 -2.95 5.67
C ASP A 256 -2.34 -2.37 4.58
N MET A 257 -2.86 -2.13 3.37
CA MET A 257 -2.08 -1.55 2.27
C MET A 257 -1.61 -0.13 2.58
N LEU A 258 -2.51 0.72 3.08
CA LEU A 258 -2.18 2.10 3.44
C LEU A 258 -1.14 2.11 4.58
N PHE A 259 -1.46 1.51 5.71
CA PHE A 259 -0.57 1.48 6.88
C PHE A 259 0.77 0.81 6.57
N GLY A 260 0.74 -0.28 5.80
CA GLY A 260 1.93 -0.99 5.37
C GLY A 260 2.87 -0.14 4.54
N ALA A 261 2.35 0.66 3.61
CA ALA A 261 3.15 1.58 2.82
C ALA A 261 3.93 2.57 3.70
N TYR A 262 3.27 3.17 4.69
CA TYR A 262 3.91 4.11 5.63
C TYR A 262 4.96 3.44 6.52
N VAL A 263 4.56 2.37 7.20
CA VAL A 263 5.37 1.79 8.27
C VAL A 263 6.48 0.90 7.73
N LYS A 264 6.18 -0.01 6.79
CA LYS A 264 7.21 -0.87 6.18
C LYS A 264 8.13 -0.05 5.28
N GLY A 265 7.56 0.92 4.55
CA GLY A 265 8.32 1.90 3.77
C GLY A 265 9.29 2.71 4.62
N MET A 266 8.85 3.21 5.78
CA MET A 266 9.73 3.92 6.73
C MET A 266 10.90 3.04 7.18
N GLY A 267 10.64 1.78 7.53
CA GLY A 267 11.67 0.83 7.92
C GLY A 267 12.69 0.59 6.81
N PHE A 268 12.22 0.41 5.59
CA PHE A 268 13.04 0.24 4.40
C PHE A 268 13.93 1.48 4.14
N VAL A 269 13.33 2.67 4.11
CA VAL A 269 14.07 3.93 3.91
C VAL A 269 15.07 4.17 5.05
N PHE A 270 14.70 3.86 6.29
CA PHE A 270 15.63 3.90 7.41
C PHE A 270 16.85 3.02 7.16
N ASP A 271 16.68 1.80 6.65
CA ASP A 271 17.81 0.90 6.35
C ASP A 271 18.65 1.39 5.17
N VAL A 272 18.03 1.91 4.13
CA VAL A 272 18.74 2.51 2.99
C VAL A 272 19.52 3.75 3.42
N HIS A 273 18.91 4.61 4.25
CA HIS A 273 19.58 5.83 4.78
C HIS A 273 20.80 5.53 5.65
N ALA A 274 21.01 4.31 6.12
CA ALA A 274 22.27 3.93 6.76
C ALA A 274 23.51 4.22 5.90
N LYS A 275 23.35 4.28 4.57
CA LYS A 275 24.39 4.65 3.60
C LYS A 275 24.34 6.13 3.18
N GLY A 276 23.48 6.92 3.81
CA GLY A 276 23.29 8.35 3.54
C GLY A 276 22.15 8.67 2.59
N TRP A 277 21.78 9.96 2.53
CA TRP A 277 20.67 10.45 1.70
C TRP A 277 20.89 10.19 0.20
N SER A 278 22.14 10.21 -0.29
CA SER A 278 22.43 9.88 -1.69
C SER A 278 22.05 8.45 -2.07
N GLU A 279 22.02 7.50 -1.13
CA GLU A 279 21.52 6.16 -1.40
C GLU A 279 19.98 6.15 -1.44
N VAL A 280 19.32 6.96 -0.62
CA VAL A 280 17.86 7.13 -0.66
C VAL A 280 17.40 7.72 -2.00
N GLU A 281 18.15 8.68 -2.56
CA GLU A 281 17.85 9.26 -3.89
C GLU A 281 17.83 8.22 -5.01
N LYS A 282 18.61 7.14 -4.90
CA LYS A 282 18.61 6.05 -5.87
C LYS A 282 17.31 5.27 -5.90
N LEU A 283 16.50 5.33 -4.84
CA LEU A 283 15.15 4.74 -4.81
C LEU A 283 14.20 5.38 -5.84
N TYR A 284 14.51 6.59 -6.27
CA TYR A 284 13.71 7.32 -7.27
C TYR A 284 14.35 7.33 -8.66
N THR A 285 15.68 7.23 -8.72
CA THR A 285 16.46 7.52 -9.94
C THR A 285 17.08 6.28 -10.57
N GLU A 286 18.04 5.65 -9.89
CA GLU A 286 18.85 4.58 -10.47
C GLU A 286 18.22 3.20 -10.26
N TYR A 287 17.68 2.95 -9.08
CA TYR A 287 17.20 1.63 -8.65
C TYR A 287 15.87 1.70 -7.90
N PRO A 288 14.82 2.20 -8.54
CA PRO A 288 13.50 2.18 -7.91
C PRO A 288 13.07 0.76 -7.57
N PRO A 289 12.55 0.49 -6.36
CA PRO A 289 12.04 -0.83 -6.00
C PRO A 289 10.98 -1.34 -6.97
N VAL A 290 11.02 -2.62 -7.26
CA VAL A 290 10.14 -3.29 -8.23
C VAL A 290 9.20 -4.31 -7.60
N SER A 291 9.33 -4.56 -6.29
CA SER A 291 8.46 -5.47 -5.53
C SER A 291 8.35 -5.04 -4.08
N THR A 292 7.23 -5.41 -3.45
CA THR A 292 7.07 -5.26 -2.00
C THR A 292 8.02 -6.16 -1.21
N GLU A 293 8.49 -7.25 -1.81
CA GLU A 293 9.53 -8.08 -1.24
C GLU A 293 10.80 -7.26 -0.94
N GLN A 294 11.24 -6.40 -1.87
CA GLN A 294 12.41 -5.53 -1.66
C GLN A 294 12.19 -4.52 -0.54
N ILE A 295 10.95 -4.10 -0.29
CA ILE A 295 10.58 -3.23 0.85
C ILE A 295 10.64 -3.99 2.17
N LEU A 296 10.16 -5.24 2.18
CA LEU A 296 10.10 -6.10 3.36
C LEU A 296 11.47 -6.71 3.72
N HIS A 297 12.34 -6.88 2.72
CA HIS A 297 13.67 -7.47 2.79
C HIS A 297 14.70 -6.55 2.11
N PRO A 298 15.17 -5.48 2.81
CA PRO A 298 16.07 -4.47 2.22
C PRO A 298 17.35 -5.06 1.62
N GLU A 299 17.84 -6.19 2.14
CA GLU A 299 18.99 -6.91 1.61
C GLU A 299 18.79 -7.35 0.15
N LYS A 300 17.57 -7.70 -0.28
CA LYS A 300 17.26 -8.03 -1.67
C LYS A 300 17.39 -6.82 -2.59
N TRP A 301 16.95 -5.64 -2.12
CA TRP A 301 17.16 -4.40 -2.87
C TRP A 301 18.65 -4.05 -2.97
N PHE A 302 19.41 -4.15 -1.89
CA PHE A 302 20.86 -3.92 -1.93
C PHE A 302 21.59 -4.91 -2.83
N ALA A 303 21.13 -6.16 -2.91
CA ALA A 303 21.65 -7.19 -3.82
C ALA A 303 21.23 -7.01 -5.28
N ARG A 304 20.33 -6.03 -5.57
CA ARG A 304 19.71 -5.87 -6.90
C ARG A 304 18.97 -7.13 -7.36
N GLU A 305 18.39 -7.85 -6.42
CA GLU A 305 17.59 -9.03 -6.73
C GLU A 305 16.27 -8.62 -7.38
N MET A 306 16.04 -9.11 -8.59
CA MET A 306 14.82 -8.82 -9.36
C MET A 306 13.88 -10.02 -9.24
N PRO A 307 12.58 -9.83 -8.97
CA PRO A 307 11.62 -10.92 -8.98
C PRO A 307 11.47 -11.52 -10.39
N LEU A 308 10.98 -12.74 -10.47
CA LEU A 308 10.59 -13.38 -11.72
C LEU A 308 9.33 -12.72 -12.29
N THR A 309 9.39 -12.27 -13.51
CA THR A 309 8.20 -11.91 -14.29
C THR A 309 7.57 -13.18 -14.85
N ILE A 310 6.33 -13.45 -14.47
CA ILE A 310 5.55 -14.59 -14.96
C ILE A 310 4.59 -14.13 -16.04
N ASP A 311 4.64 -14.80 -17.19
CA ASP A 311 3.75 -14.51 -18.32
C ASP A 311 2.98 -15.78 -18.71
N PHE A 312 1.65 -15.68 -18.76
CA PHE A 312 0.77 -16.77 -19.22
C PHE A 312 0.68 -16.86 -20.75
N GLY A 313 1.28 -15.92 -21.48
CA GLY A 313 1.18 -15.83 -22.92
C GLY A 313 -0.24 -15.40 -23.36
N ARG A 314 -0.64 -15.87 -24.52
CA ARG A 314 -1.94 -15.46 -25.14
C ARG A 314 -3.11 -16.25 -24.54
N LEU A 315 -3.59 -15.85 -23.36
CA LEU A 315 -4.76 -16.47 -22.71
C LEU A 315 -6.01 -16.35 -23.56
N GLU A 316 -6.21 -15.23 -24.24
CA GLU A 316 -7.40 -14.98 -25.07
C GLU A 316 -7.60 -15.97 -26.21
N SER A 317 -6.55 -16.61 -26.67
CA SER A 317 -6.60 -17.64 -27.71
C SER A 317 -6.73 -19.08 -27.19
N ALA A 318 -6.78 -19.25 -25.86
CA ALA A 318 -6.92 -20.57 -25.26
C ALA A 318 -8.37 -21.05 -25.38
N ARG A 319 -8.56 -22.25 -25.96
CA ARG A 319 -9.89 -22.87 -26.12
C ARG A 319 -10.63 -23.02 -24.80
N GLU A 320 -9.91 -23.28 -23.73
CA GLU A 320 -10.42 -23.42 -22.37
C GLU A 320 -11.08 -22.13 -21.84
N LEU A 321 -10.71 -20.98 -22.43
CA LEU A 321 -11.16 -19.64 -22.02
C LEU A 321 -12.13 -18.97 -23.02
N GLU A 322 -12.59 -19.67 -24.07
CA GLU A 322 -13.47 -19.11 -25.11
C GLU A 322 -14.78 -18.51 -24.56
N LYS A 323 -15.31 -19.09 -23.48
CA LYS A 323 -16.53 -18.60 -22.80
C LYS A 323 -16.26 -17.61 -21.66
N TRP A 324 -15.03 -17.13 -21.52
CA TRP A 324 -14.61 -16.31 -20.41
C TRP A 324 -14.07 -14.95 -20.89
N ASP A 325 -14.49 -13.89 -20.21
CA ASP A 325 -13.96 -12.54 -20.41
C ASP A 325 -12.90 -12.26 -19.36
N LEU A 326 -11.71 -11.80 -19.78
CA LEU A 326 -10.65 -11.36 -18.89
C LEU A 326 -11.08 -10.05 -18.21
N LEU A 327 -11.08 -10.04 -16.87
CA LEU A 327 -11.33 -8.85 -16.06
C LEU A 327 -10.04 -8.14 -15.67
N VAL A 328 -9.04 -8.90 -15.22
CA VAL A 328 -7.76 -8.35 -14.74
C VAL A 328 -6.63 -9.36 -14.94
N TYR A 329 -5.45 -8.83 -15.24
CA TYR A 329 -4.19 -9.56 -15.35
C TYR A 329 -3.12 -8.75 -14.62
N ASN A 330 -2.59 -9.27 -13.48
CA ASN A 330 -1.72 -8.48 -12.60
C ASN A 330 -0.88 -9.39 -11.69
N SER A 331 -0.05 -8.80 -10.82
CA SER A 331 0.71 -9.45 -9.74
C SER A 331 0.09 -9.17 -8.36
N ILE A 332 0.34 -10.04 -7.39
CA ILE A 332 -0.09 -9.91 -5.99
C ILE A 332 1.05 -9.35 -5.13
N GLY A 333 2.21 -9.98 -5.14
CA GLY A 333 3.36 -9.60 -4.34
C GLY A 333 3.34 -10.12 -2.90
N GLU A 334 4.49 -10.15 -2.26
CA GLU A 334 4.65 -10.72 -0.92
C GLU A 334 3.76 -10.05 0.12
N PHE A 335 3.65 -8.72 0.08
CA PHE A 335 2.87 -7.96 1.05
C PHE A 335 1.39 -8.37 1.04
N LEU A 336 0.77 -8.43 -0.13
CA LEU A 336 -0.65 -8.82 -0.25
C LEU A 336 -0.86 -10.31 0.04
N TRP A 337 0.13 -11.18 -0.19
CA TRP A 337 0.05 -12.57 0.27
C TRP A 337 -0.06 -12.66 1.80
N ARG A 338 0.71 -11.86 2.54
CA ARG A 338 0.59 -11.77 4.01
C ARG A 338 -0.82 -11.34 4.42
N THR A 339 -1.36 -10.31 3.76
CA THR A 339 -2.73 -9.81 4.00
C THR A 339 -3.79 -10.89 3.71
N ILE A 340 -3.69 -11.59 2.58
CA ILE A 340 -4.59 -12.69 2.21
C ILE A 340 -4.58 -13.81 3.26
N PHE A 341 -3.41 -14.23 3.73
CA PHE A 341 -3.31 -15.26 4.77
C PHE A 341 -3.91 -14.81 6.10
N ARG A 342 -3.68 -13.56 6.52
CA ARG A 342 -4.27 -12.97 7.73
C ARG A 342 -5.80 -12.96 7.68
N GLU A 343 -6.36 -12.54 6.54
CA GLU A 343 -7.82 -12.50 6.31
C GLU A 343 -8.48 -13.88 6.44
N HIS A 344 -7.74 -14.96 6.18
CA HIS A 344 -8.22 -16.33 6.26
C HIS A 344 -7.81 -17.08 7.54
N GLY A 345 -7.49 -16.35 8.62
CA GLY A 345 -7.23 -16.92 9.92
C GLY A 345 -5.83 -17.55 10.11
N LEU A 346 -4.89 -17.29 9.17
CA LEU A 346 -3.52 -17.77 9.23
C LEU A 346 -2.55 -16.65 9.68
N ARG A 347 -3.02 -15.75 10.58
CA ARG A 347 -2.31 -14.53 10.99
C ARG A 347 -0.90 -14.82 11.49
N ASP A 348 -0.75 -15.77 12.42
CA ASP A 348 0.54 -16.08 13.06
C ASP A 348 1.57 -16.70 12.12
N GLU A 349 1.10 -17.21 10.97
CA GLU A 349 1.93 -17.86 9.97
C GLU A 349 2.07 -17.01 8.69
N ALA A 350 1.31 -15.91 8.56
CA ALA A 350 1.17 -15.17 7.31
C ALA A 350 2.52 -14.69 6.75
N GLU A 351 3.41 -14.20 7.61
CA GLU A 351 4.76 -13.77 7.20
C GLU A 351 5.58 -14.95 6.67
N ARG A 352 5.59 -16.07 7.39
CA ARG A 352 6.32 -17.26 6.98
C ARG A 352 5.78 -17.87 5.68
N LEU A 353 4.44 -17.91 5.53
CA LEU A 353 3.80 -18.48 4.34
C LEU A 353 3.99 -17.63 3.08
N ALA A 354 4.27 -16.35 3.21
CA ALA A 354 4.53 -15.44 2.11
C ALA A 354 6.02 -15.18 1.87
N ALA A 355 6.90 -15.48 2.84
CA ALA A 355 8.34 -15.28 2.72
C ALA A 355 8.95 -16.14 1.62
N GLY A 356 9.99 -15.62 0.97
CA GLY A 356 10.62 -16.27 -0.17
C GLY A 356 9.81 -16.19 -1.47
N TRP A 357 8.84 -15.30 -1.55
CA TRP A 357 8.17 -14.96 -2.80
C TRP A 357 9.20 -14.43 -3.82
N ASP A 358 9.18 -14.96 -5.04
CA ASP A 358 10.10 -14.58 -6.12
C ASP A 358 9.34 -14.19 -7.40
N GLY A 359 8.03 -14.04 -7.31
CA GLY A 359 7.21 -13.60 -8.43
C GLY A 359 5.87 -14.33 -8.51
N ASP A 360 4.87 -13.63 -9.01
CA ASP A 360 3.57 -14.22 -9.31
C ASP A 360 2.89 -13.54 -10.50
N ARG A 361 1.85 -14.18 -10.97
CA ARG A 361 0.91 -13.64 -11.95
C ARG A 361 -0.45 -14.26 -11.73
N TYR A 362 -1.50 -13.42 -11.75
CA TYR A 362 -2.86 -13.88 -11.73
C TYR A 362 -3.68 -13.30 -12.88
N ALA A 363 -4.73 -14.06 -13.25
CA ALA A 363 -5.75 -13.62 -14.17
C ALA A 363 -7.13 -13.97 -13.59
N VAL A 364 -8.04 -13.01 -13.51
CA VAL A 364 -9.43 -13.25 -13.13
C VAL A 364 -10.30 -13.09 -14.36
N PHE A 365 -11.15 -14.07 -14.59
CA PHE A 365 -12.09 -14.11 -15.70
C PHE A 365 -13.52 -14.17 -15.16
N GLN A 366 -14.46 -13.66 -15.97
CA GLN A 366 -15.90 -13.81 -15.76
C GLN A 366 -16.50 -14.62 -16.88
N HIS A 367 -17.33 -15.60 -16.54
CA HIS A 367 -18.05 -16.40 -17.52
C HIS A 367 -19.15 -15.57 -18.19
N LYS A 368 -19.23 -15.63 -19.54
CA LYS A 368 -20.07 -14.76 -20.35
C LYS A 368 -21.58 -14.99 -20.14
N GLU A 369 -21.97 -16.21 -19.77
CA GLU A 369 -23.40 -16.60 -19.67
C GLU A 369 -23.93 -16.44 -18.23
N ASP A 370 -23.16 -16.85 -17.20
CA ASP A 370 -23.66 -16.96 -15.82
C ASP A 370 -22.91 -16.05 -14.82
N GLY A 371 -21.86 -15.34 -15.27
CA GLY A 371 -21.15 -14.35 -14.46
C GLY A 371 -20.24 -14.94 -13.37
N ARG A 372 -20.13 -16.26 -13.21
CA ARG A 372 -19.20 -16.88 -12.24
C ARG A 372 -17.76 -16.53 -12.56
N LEU A 373 -16.89 -16.56 -11.53
CA LEU A 373 -15.50 -16.15 -11.66
C LEU A 373 -14.55 -17.36 -11.72
N LEU A 374 -13.50 -17.20 -12.54
CA LEU A 374 -12.36 -18.11 -12.64
C LEU A 374 -11.09 -17.34 -12.29
N LEU A 375 -10.28 -17.86 -11.36
CA LEU A 375 -8.94 -17.39 -11.06
C LEU A 375 -7.92 -18.38 -11.60
N LEU A 376 -6.99 -17.88 -12.39
CA LEU A 376 -5.75 -18.57 -12.77
C LEU A 376 -4.59 -17.86 -12.08
N LEU A 377 -3.71 -18.60 -11.41
CA LEU A 377 -2.59 -18.05 -10.67
C LEU A 377 -1.35 -18.95 -10.78
N SER A 378 -0.20 -18.35 -11.00
CA SER A 378 1.12 -18.97 -10.93
C SER A 378 2.01 -18.17 -10.00
N THR A 379 2.69 -18.84 -9.08
CA THR A 379 3.67 -18.23 -8.17
C THR A 379 5.01 -18.92 -8.29
N SER A 380 6.08 -18.20 -8.01
CA SER A 380 7.45 -18.72 -7.92
C SER A 380 8.07 -18.31 -6.59
N TRP A 381 8.96 -19.12 -6.07
CA TRP A 381 9.51 -19.02 -4.72
C TRP A 381 11.03 -19.16 -4.73
N ASP A 382 11.72 -18.60 -3.75
CA ASP A 382 13.18 -18.68 -3.60
C ASP A 382 13.68 -20.11 -3.44
N THR A 383 12.93 -20.93 -2.69
CA THR A 383 13.26 -22.34 -2.46
C THR A 383 12.06 -23.26 -2.69
N GLU A 384 12.34 -24.57 -2.81
CA GLU A 384 11.25 -25.55 -2.84
C GLU A 384 10.53 -25.67 -1.50
N SER A 385 11.20 -25.37 -0.39
CA SER A 385 10.57 -25.34 0.95
C SER A 385 9.51 -24.25 1.02
N ASP A 386 9.82 -23.04 0.55
CA ASP A 386 8.88 -21.90 0.55
C ASP A 386 7.66 -22.23 -0.32
N ALA A 387 7.90 -22.85 -1.50
CA ALA A 387 6.82 -23.31 -2.37
C ALA A 387 5.92 -24.37 -1.71
N ILE A 388 6.48 -25.27 -0.90
CA ILE A 388 5.72 -26.26 -0.12
C ILE A 388 4.89 -25.55 0.94
N GLU A 389 5.52 -24.67 1.74
CA GLU A 389 4.84 -23.92 2.81
C GLU A 389 3.68 -23.10 2.27
N PHE A 390 3.92 -22.36 1.19
CA PHE A 390 2.86 -21.60 0.51
C PHE A 390 1.72 -22.51 0.03
N ALA A 391 2.02 -23.61 -0.68
CA ALA A 391 1.00 -24.51 -1.23
C ALA A 391 0.14 -25.14 -0.12
N ASP A 392 0.76 -25.52 0.99
CA ASP A 392 0.04 -26.04 2.16
C ASP A 392 -0.81 -24.95 2.84
N GLY A 393 -0.25 -23.76 3.04
CA GLY A 393 -0.96 -22.60 3.56
C GLY A 393 -2.16 -22.23 2.67
N TYR A 394 -1.95 -22.17 1.35
CA TYR A 394 -3.01 -21.87 0.40
C TYR A 394 -4.10 -22.94 0.38
N SER A 395 -3.74 -24.20 0.52
CA SER A 395 -4.72 -25.30 0.62
C SER A 395 -5.59 -25.20 1.88
N ARG A 396 -5.03 -24.70 3.00
CA ARG A 396 -5.79 -24.40 4.23
C ARG A 396 -6.67 -23.17 4.03
N LEU A 397 -6.15 -22.11 3.39
CA LEU A 397 -6.90 -20.92 3.02
C LEU A 397 -8.14 -21.28 2.20
N LEU A 398 -8.02 -22.13 1.17
CA LEU A 398 -9.14 -22.56 0.32
C LEU A 398 -10.27 -23.22 1.12
N LYS A 399 -9.97 -23.98 2.15
CA LYS A 399 -10.98 -24.59 3.03
C LYS A 399 -11.80 -23.52 3.76
N VAL A 400 -11.15 -22.46 4.24
CA VAL A 400 -11.82 -21.35 4.92
C VAL A 400 -12.60 -20.49 3.92
N LYS A 401 -11.98 -20.18 2.77
CA LYS A 401 -12.55 -19.32 1.72
C LYS A 401 -13.85 -19.89 1.13
N TYR A 402 -13.90 -21.21 0.97
CA TYR A 402 -15.00 -21.92 0.31
C TYR A 402 -15.78 -22.84 1.27
N GLU A 403 -15.73 -22.58 2.57
CA GLU A 403 -16.43 -23.37 3.59
C GLU A 403 -17.95 -23.42 3.35
N ASN A 404 -18.54 -22.28 3.03
CA ASN A 404 -19.99 -22.13 2.89
C ASN A 404 -20.46 -22.14 1.42
N ASP A 405 -19.56 -22.09 0.46
CA ASP A 405 -19.86 -22.07 -0.98
C ASP A 405 -18.77 -22.81 -1.76
N PRO A 406 -18.83 -24.16 -1.76
CA PRO A 406 -17.79 -24.98 -2.38
C PRO A 406 -17.61 -24.69 -3.88
N HIS A 407 -16.38 -24.39 -4.26
CA HIS A 407 -15.99 -24.14 -5.64
C HIS A 407 -14.96 -25.17 -6.12
N PRO A 408 -14.94 -25.54 -7.40
CA PRO A 408 -13.86 -26.34 -7.97
C PRO A 408 -12.52 -25.62 -7.79
N THR A 409 -11.55 -26.28 -7.17
CA THR A 409 -10.22 -25.72 -6.94
C THR A 409 -9.14 -26.76 -7.21
N ARG A 410 -7.98 -26.29 -7.67
CA ARG A 410 -6.81 -27.15 -7.84
C ARG A 410 -5.53 -26.38 -7.53
N VAL A 411 -4.69 -26.98 -6.70
CA VAL A 411 -3.36 -26.49 -6.37
C VAL A 411 -2.36 -27.56 -6.80
N GLU A 412 -1.39 -27.21 -7.64
CA GLU A 412 -0.30 -28.10 -8.06
C GLU A 412 1.04 -27.42 -7.86
N ARG A 413 2.01 -28.12 -7.28
CA ARG A 413 3.40 -27.67 -7.12
C ARG A 413 4.33 -28.44 -8.05
N LYS A 414 5.30 -27.75 -8.61
CA LYS A 414 6.42 -28.33 -9.34
C LYS A 414 7.72 -27.57 -9.04
N GLY A 415 8.61 -28.17 -8.26
CA GLY A 415 9.82 -27.50 -7.81
C GLY A 415 9.47 -26.25 -7.00
N LYS A 416 9.98 -25.12 -7.40
CA LYS A 416 9.77 -23.80 -6.79
C LYS A 416 8.48 -23.09 -7.23
N GLN A 417 7.67 -23.69 -8.10
CA GLN A 417 6.47 -23.06 -8.65
C GLN A 417 5.19 -23.71 -8.11
N VAL A 418 4.18 -22.89 -7.89
CA VAL A 418 2.83 -23.32 -7.53
C VAL A 418 1.82 -22.77 -8.53
N PHE A 419 0.94 -23.64 -9.01
CA PHE A 419 -0.07 -23.35 -10.01
C PHE A 419 -1.46 -23.58 -9.41
N ILE A 420 -2.31 -22.58 -9.49
CA ILE A 420 -3.60 -22.56 -8.81
C ILE A 420 -4.71 -22.23 -9.83
N VAL A 421 -5.80 -22.95 -9.72
CA VAL A 421 -7.04 -22.67 -10.42
C VAL A 421 -8.17 -22.69 -9.41
N GLU A 422 -9.00 -21.66 -9.40
CA GLU A 422 -10.21 -21.56 -8.58
C GLU A 422 -11.42 -21.20 -9.42
N GLY A 423 -12.43 -22.02 -9.40
CA GLY A 423 -13.65 -21.87 -10.20
C GLY A 423 -13.58 -22.65 -11.52
N GLY A 424 -14.52 -22.34 -12.41
CA GLY A 424 -14.73 -23.12 -13.62
C GLY A 424 -15.47 -24.44 -13.37
N ASP A 425 -15.48 -25.30 -14.38
CA ASP A 425 -16.10 -26.62 -14.27
C ASP A 425 -15.11 -27.63 -13.70
N GLN A 426 -15.59 -28.55 -12.85
CA GLN A 426 -14.74 -29.58 -12.25
C GLN A 426 -13.99 -30.40 -13.31
N SER A 427 -14.59 -30.66 -14.46
CA SER A 427 -13.99 -31.38 -15.60
C SER A 427 -12.88 -30.57 -16.29
N ALA A 428 -12.91 -29.22 -16.21
CA ALA A 428 -11.96 -28.35 -16.87
C ALA A 428 -10.70 -28.08 -16.04
N LEU A 429 -10.72 -28.34 -14.72
CA LEU A 429 -9.59 -28.00 -13.82
C LEU A 429 -8.24 -28.52 -14.31
N SER A 430 -8.19 -29.77 -14.76
CA SER A 430 -6.92 -30.37 -15.23
C SER A 430 -6.36 -29.70 -16.50
N SER A 431 -7.23 -29.23 -17.40
CA SER A 431 -6.80 -28.52 -18.61
C SER A 431 -6.41 -27.08 -18.28
N LEU A 432 -7.12 -26.41 -17.38
CA LEU A 432 -6.79 -25.06 -16.90
C LEU A 432 -5.45 -25.03 -16.16
N VAL A 433 -5.17 -25.99 -15.27
CA VAL A 433 -3.85 -26.08 -14.61
C VAL A 433 -2.74 -26.32 -15.62
N LYS A 434 -2.96 -27.18 -16.63
CA LYS A 434 -1.99 -27.38 -17.72
C LYS A 434 -1.75 -26.09 -18.51
N LEU A 435 -2.77 -25.24 -18.68
CA LEU A 435 -2.62 -23.93 -19.30
C LEU A 435 -1.74 -23.03 -18.46
N VAL A 436 -1.99 -22.90 -17.15
CA VAL A 436 -1.20 -22.07 -16.21
C VAL A 436 0.25 -22.57 -16.14
N ARG A 437 0.48 -23.91 -16.14
CA ARG A 437 1.83 -24.52 -16.12
C ARG A 437 2.68 -24.23 -17.36
N LYS A 438 2.10 -23.72 -18.44
CA LYS A 438 2.85 -23.27 -19.63
C LYS A 438 3.37 -21.84 -19.48
N SER A 439 3.04 -21.15 -18.38
CA SER A 439 3.58 -19.83 -18.09
C SER A 439 5.10 -19.82 -18.15
N LYS A 440 5.63 -18.71 -18.65
CA LYS A 440 7.08 -18.49 -18.71
C LYS A 440 7.47 -17.61 -17.54
N ALA A 441 8.45 -18.06 -16.77
CA ALA A 441 9.07 -17.28 -15.71
C ALA A 441 10.45 -16.80 -16.20
N THR A 442 10.65 -15.48 -16.19
CA THR A 442 11.91 -14.86 -16.66
C THR A 442 12.37 -13.83 -15.66
N ARG A 443 13.67 -13.82 -15.34
CA ARG A 443 14.26 -12.78 -14.49
C ARG A 443 14.87 -11.69 -15.40
N LYS A 444 14.39 -10.47 -15.25
CA LYS A 444 15.02 -9.32 -15.92
C LYS A 444 16.34 -9.00 -15.21
N LYS A 445 17.31 -8.48 -15.95
CA LYS A 445 18.51 -7.92 -15.35
C LYS A 445 18.15 -6.58 -14.71
N ALA A 446 18.72 -6.32 -13.53
CA ALA A 446 18.63 -5.04 -12.85
C ALA A 446 19.26 -3.91 -13.69
#